data_1b2104e36329fedd6841f321ae86cbcd
#
_entry.id   1b2104e36329fedd6841f321ae86cbcd
#
_cell.length_a   1.000
_cell.length_b   1.000
_cell.length_c   1.000
_cell.angle_alpha   90.00
_cell.angle_beta   90.00
_cell.angle_gamma   90.00
#
_symmetry.space_group_name_H-M   'P 1'
#
loop_
_entity.id
_entity.type
_entity.pdbx_description
1 polymer ?
#
loop_
_entity_poly.entity_id
_entity_poly.type
_entity_poly.pdbx_seq_one_letter_code
_entity_poly.pdbx_strand_id
1 'polypeptide(L)'
;MAKNKKQDTNLIHAGSHPEDQFGAINPPIYHASTVSQESMAAFAKARENPDTSFVYGRHGTPTSRAFEEAVATLEGGDTCVSVGSGLSAICTAMLAFVEHGDHVLVCDNAYSPTRNLSEKFLRRFGVETTYYDPLTGSGIKDQFQANTKTVYVESPGSHSFEVQDIPAIAEECRKAGIKVVMDNTWSAGYFFKPFDHGVDVSVQAATKYFVGHSDAMLGSVTTTRENFDVIRNSARLLGYHASPDDAYLGLRGIRTLAARIKRHEKNALQVAEWLRGRPEVLELRHPAFPSCPGHDTWKRDFSGSSGLFSVLLKEAPDAVVASLIDGLELFALGASWGGYESLVLRTQLTRSVTDWDIKTPCVRFHIGLEDPDDLIEDLKAGLDRYTAAT
;
A
#
# COMPACT_ATOMS: atom_id res chain seq x y z
N MET A 1 26.11 4.19 -0.83
CA MET A 1 26.00 3.33 0.38
C MET A 1 26.72 2.01 0.18
N ALA A 2 27.33 1.45 1.22
CA ALA A 2 28.02 0.17 1.12
C ALA A 2 27.01 -0.95 0.79
N LYS A 3 27.21 -1.64 -0.32
CA LYS A 3 26.32 -2.64 -0.94
C LYS A 3 25.98 -3.91 -0.12
N ASN A 4 26.29 -3.98 1.18
CA ASN A 4 26.19 -5.21 1.98
C ASN A 4 25.55 -5.04 3.36
N LYS A 5 24.71 -4.02 3.56
CA LYS A 5 24.01 -3.85 4.84
C LYS A 5 22.66 -4.56 4.80
N LYS A 6 22.23 -5.13 5.95
CA LYS A 6 20.89 -5.71 6.12
C LYS A 6 19.81 -4.63 6.02
N GLN A 7 18.58 -5.03 5.67
CA GLN A 7 17.43 -4.14 5.43
C GLN A 7 17.21 -3.14 6.56
N ASP A 8 17.18 -3.59 7.82
CA ASP A 8 16.94 -2.70 8.97
C ASP A 8 17.99 -1.58 9.07
N THR A 9 19.27 -1.90 8.80
CA THR A 9 20.35 -0.90 8.79
C THR A 9 20.16 0.08 7.63
N ASN A 10 19.79 -0.41 6.44
CA ASN A 10 19.57 0.46 5.28
C ASN A 10 18.44 1.46 5.55
N LEU A 11 17.34 1.02 6.19
CA LEU A 11 16.22 1.91 6.54
C LEU A 11 16.59 3.04 7.49
N ILE A 12 17.52 2.80 8.41
CA ILE A 12 17.98 3.84 9.35
C ILE A 12 18.76 4.95 8.61
N HIS A 13 19.47 4.62 7.54
CA HIS A 13 20.38 5.53 6.86
C HIS A 13 19.86 6.09 5.52
N ALA A 14 18.89 5.43 4.89
CA ALA A 14 18.37 5.85 3.59
C ALA A 14 17.78 7.26 3.65
N GLY A 15 18.06 8.10 2.64
CA GLY A 15 17.63 9.51 2.60
C GLY A 15 18.25 10.40 3.70
N SER A 16 19.39 9.99 4.27
CA SER A 16 20.12 10.79 5.27
C SER A 16 21.48 11.21 4.71
N HIS A 17 21.68 12.52 4.56
CA HIS A 17 22.88 13.15 4.02
C HIS A 17 23.29 14.31 4.95
N PRO A 18 23.81 14.03 6.18
CA PRO A 18 24.18 15.07 7.14
C PRO A 18 25.20 16.06 6.60
N GLU A 19 26.10 15.60 5.71
CA GLU A 19 27.12 16.44 5.06
C GLU A 19 26.53 17.58 4.24
N ASP A 20 25.34 17.41 3.66
CA ASP A 20 24.62 18.44 2.90
C ASP A 20 23.77 19.35 3.79
N GLN A 21 23.75 19.13 5.11
CA GLN A 21 22.79 19.70 6.05
C GLN A 21 23.46 20.22 7.33
N PHE A 22 24.68 20.74 7.20
CA PHE A 22 25.45 21.27 8.34
C PHE A 22 25.68 20.25 9.47
N GLY A 23 25.66 18.97 9.18
CA GLY A 23 25.81 17.89 10.16
C GLY A 23 24.51 17.46 10.86
N ALA A 24 23.36 18.04 10.53
CA ALA A 24 22.07 17.61 11.08
C ALA A 24 21.71 16.20 10.61
N ILE A 25 21.36 15.34 11.55
CA ILE A 25 21.03 13.91 11.25
C ILE A 25 19.76 13.81 10.42
N ASN A 26 18.72 14.59 10.75
CA ASN A 26 17.48 14.62 9.97
C ASN A 26 17.51 15.79 8.98
N PRO A 27 16.95 15.62 7.76
CA PRO A 27 16.84 16.72 6.82
C PRO A 27 15.94 17.82 7.37
N PRO A 28 16.27 19.11 7.10
CA PRO A 28 15.35 20.22 7.36
C PRO A 28 14.06 20.06 6.54
N ILE A 29 12.97 20.67 7.04
CA ILE A 29 11.73 20.78 6.27
C ILE A 29 11.82 22.02 5.39
N TYR A 30 11.89 21.85 4.07
CA TYR A 30 11.96 22.92 3.10
C TYR A 30 10.56 23.36 2.66
N HIS A 31 10.01 24.39 3.31
CA HIS A 31 8.80 25.06 2.82
C HIS A 31 9.17 26.03 1.70
N ALA A 32 8.92 25.66 0.46
CA ALA A 32 9.28 26.49 -0.69
C ALA A 32 8.27 26.36 -1.82
N SER A 33 7.96 27.51 -2.42
CA SER A 33 7.33 27.62 -3.74
C SER A 33 8.39 28.00 -4.75
N THR A 34 8.86 29.25 -4.68
CA THR A 34 9.90 29.82 -5.56
C THR A 34 11.28 29.53 -5.00
N VAL A 35 12.19 29.16 -5.89
CA VAL A 35 13.62 29.00 -5.58
C VAL A 35 14.42 29.93 -6.48
N SER A 36 15.15 30.88 -5.88
CA SER A 36 16.00 31.83 -6.62
C SER A 36 17.26 31.14 -7.14
N GLN A 37 17.71 31.58 -8.30
CA GLN A 37 18.97 31.16 -8.92
C GLN A 37 19.90 32.36 -9.07
N GLU A 38 21.20 32.12 -9.03
CA GLU A 38 22.22 33.18 -9.06
C GLU A 38 22.29 33.92 -10.39
N SER A 39 21.89 33.27 -11.49
CA SER A 39 21.94 33.85 -12.84
C SER A 39 20.97 33.16 -13.81
N MET A 40 20.71 33.81 -14.97
CA MET A 40 19.95 33.20 -16.05
C MET A 40 20.55 31.89 -16.55
N ALA A 41 21.86 31.79 -16.57
CA ALA A 41 22.58 30.56 -16.97
C ALA A 41 22.38 29.45 -15.93
N ALA A 42 22.46 29.76 -14.63
CA ALA A 42 22.20 28.83 -13.56
C ALA A 42 20.72 28.36 -13.60
N PHE A 43 19.77 29.27 -13.84
CA PHE A 43 18.36 28.93 -13.98
C PHE A 43 18.10 27.98 -15.17
N ALA A 44 18.69 28.28 -16.34
CA ALA A 44 18.57 27.41 -17.52
C ALA A 44 19.11 26.00 -17.24
N LYS A 45 20.33 25.91 -16.68
CA LYS A 45 20.96 24.65 -16.31
C LYS A 45 20.12 23.84 -15.29
N ALA A 46 19.55 24.53 -14.29
CA ALA A 46 18.72 23.86 -13.29
C ALA A 46 17.43 23.27 -13.90
N ARG A 47 16.86 23.94 -14.93
CA ARG A 47 15.67 23.47 -15.65
C ARG A 47 15.94 22.27 -16.57
N GLU A 48 17.16 22.09 -17.04
CA GLU A 48 17.54 20.90 -17.84
C GLU A 48 17.49 19.62 -17.00
N ASN A 49 17.71 19.74 -15.68
CA ASN A 49 17.74 18.60 -14.75
C ASN A 49 16.85 18.85 -13.52
N PRO A 50 15.52 18.98 -13.69
CA PRO A 50 14.61 19.34 -12.61
C PRO A 50 14.49 18.27 -11.52
N ASP A 51 14.92 17.04 -11.78
CA ASP A 51 14.90 15.94 -10.81
C ASP A 51 16.09 15.94 -9.85
N THR A 52 17.21 16.52 -10.26
CA THR A 52 18.41 16.68 -9.43
C THR A 52 18.60 18.10 -8.92
N SER A 53 17.89 19.08 -9.51
CA SER A 53 17.97 20.50 -9.15
C SER A 53 16.75 20.92 -8.33
N PHE A 54 16.94 21.89 -7.44
CA PHE A 54 15.82 22.49 -6.71
C PHE A 54 15.40 23.80 -7.42
N VAL A 55 14.34 23.73 -8.22
CA VAL A 55 13.89 24.83 -9.11
C VAL A 55 12.57 25.42 -8.65
N TYR A 56 11.64 24.58 -8.20
CA TYR A 56 10.30 24.96 -7.79
C TYR A 56 9.70 23.91 -6.87
N GLY A 57 9.07 24.33 -5.78
CA GLY A 57 8.59 23.44 -4.72
C GLY A 57 7.70 22.31 -5.18
N ARG A 58 6.80 22.54 -6.17
CA ARG A 58 5.93 21.51 -6.75
C ARG A 58 6.70 20.37 -7.45
N HIS A 59 7.94 20.61 -7.87
CA HIS A 59 8.78 19.59 -8.50
C HIS A 59 9.57 18.74 -7.49
N GLY A 60 9.31 18.95 -6.21
CA GLY A 60 10.00 18.31 -5.10
C GLY A 60 10.94 19.26 -4.38
N THR A 61 11.15 18.97 -3.10
CA THR A 61 12.06 19.67 -2.20
C THR A 61 13.16 18.71 -1.75
N PRO A 62 14.27 19.18 -1.16
CA PRO A 62 15.25 18.28 -0.54
C PRO A 62 14.61 17.32 0.48
N THR A 63 13.56 17.78 1.22
CA THR A 63 12.82 16.94 2.17
C THR A 63 12.07 15.80 1.49
N SER A 64 11.30 16.09 0.42
CA SER A 64 10.56 15.05 -0.31
C SER A 64 11.48 14.06 -1.00
N ARG A 65 12.64 14.53 -1.51
CA ARG A 65 13.65 13.64 -2.12
C ARG A 65 14.30 12.69 -1.13
N ALA A 66 14.55 13.15 0.10
CA ALA A 66 15.05 12.28 1.16
C ALA A 66 14.06 11.14 1.48
N PHE A 67 12.76 11.46 1.49
CA PHE A 67 11.70 10.45 1.62
C PHE A 67 11.67 9.51 0.40
N GLU A 68 11.70 10.05 -0.82
CA GLU A 68 11.70 9.29 -2.08
C GLU A 68 12.88 8.29 -2.13
N GLU A 69 14.08 8.71 -1.72
CA GLU A 69 15.27 7.85 -1.63
C GLU A 69 15.08 6.73 -0.59
N ALA A 70 14.51 7.06 0.57
CA ALA A 70 14.26 6.07 1.61
C ALA A 70 13.25 5.00 1.16
N VAL A 71 12.18 5.41 0.46
CA VAL A 71 11.18 4.50 -0.08
C VAL A 71 11.76 3.62 -1.19
N ALA A 72 12.48 4.19 -2.16
CA ALA A 72 13.12 3.44 -3.23
C ALA A 72 14.08 2.37 -2.66
N THR A 73 14.87 2.75 -1.65
CA THR A 73 15.77 1.82 -0.94
C THR A 73 14.99 0.70 -0.22
N LEU A 74 13.86 1.03 0.40
CA LEU A 74 13.02 0.07 1.12
C LEU A 74 12.39 -0.95 0.18
N GLU A 75 11.82 -0.49 -0.92
CA GLU A 75 11.11 -1.36 -1.87
C GLU A 75 12.04 -2.09 -2.85
N GLY A 76 13.30 -1.63 -2.98
CA GLY A 76 14.27 -2.20 -3.91
C GLY A 76 14.14 -1.67 -5.34
N GLY A 77 13.45 -0.53 -5.53
CA GLY A 77 13.36 0.17 -6.81
C GLY A 77 14.53 1.13 -7.04
N ASP A 78 14.63 1.65 -8.27
CA ASP A 78 15.68 2.61 -8.61
C ASP A 78 15.34 4.04 -8.21
N THR A 79 14.05 4.39 -8.24
CA THR A 79 13.56 5.75 -8.03
C THR A 79 12.16 5.74 -7.41
N CYS A 80 11.78 6.86 -6.81
CA CYS A 80 10.45 7.05 -6.25
C CYS A 80 9.92 8.46 -6.57
N VAL A 81 8.61 8.61 -6.61
CA VAL A 81 7.88 9.87 -6.71
C VAL A 81 6.90 9.96 -5.55
N SER A 82 7.00 11.01 -4.74
CA SER A 82 6.07 11.28 -3.64
C SER A 82 4.88 12.11 -4.09
N VAL A 83 3.69 11.77 -3.62
CA VAL A 83 2.41 12.42 -3.94
C VAL A 83 1.53 12.53 -2.68
N GLY A 84 0.47 13.33 -2.74
CA GLY A 84 -0.32 13.72 -1.57
C GLY A 84 -1.18 12.61 -0.94
N SER A 85 -1.34 11.43 -1.59
CA SER A 85 -2.14 10.33 -1.03
C SER A 85 -1.88 9.01 -1.76
N GLY A 86 -2.29 7.88 -1.15
CA GLY A 86 -2.24 6.58 -1.82
C GLY A 86 -3.07 6.55 -3.12
N LEU A 87 -4.26 7.18 -3.13
CA LEU A 87 -5.06 7.24 -4.34
C LEU A 87 -4.38 8.06 -5.44
N SER A 88 -3.73 9.18 -5.11
CA SER A 88 -2.92 9.91 -6.10
C SER A 88 -1.73 9.10 -6.61
N ALA A 89 -1.16 8.21 -5.80
CA ALA A 89 -0.13 7.28 -6.26
C ALA A 89 -0.68 6.27 -7.28
N ILE A 90 -1.85 5.69 -7.00
CA ILE A 90 -2.55 4.78 -7.93
C ILE A 90 -2.91 5.52 -9.23
N CYS A 91 -3.49 6.73 -9.14
CA CYS A 91 -3.80 7.55 -10.32
C CYS A 91 -2.55 7.85 -11.15
N THR A 92 -1.46 8.25 -10.51
CA THR A 92 -0.18 8.53 -11.19
C THR A 92 0.31 7.31 -11.95
N ALA A 93 0.35 6.15 -11.30
CA ALA A 93 0.85 4.91 -11.88
C ALA A 93 -0.01 4.40 -13.04
N MET A 94 -1.34 4.39 -12.86
CA MET A 94 -2.26 3.91 -13.89
C MET A 94 -2.29 4.82 -15.11
N LEU A 95 -2.41 6.15 -14.91
CA LEU A 95 -2.49 7.13 -16.02
C LEU A 95 -1.16 7.31 -16.76
N ALA A 96 -0.05 6.84 -16.21
CA ALA A 96 1.24 6.90 -16.87
C ALA A 96 1.34 6.01 -18.12
N PHE A 97 0.54 4.95 -18.19
CA PHE A 97 0.67 3.91 -19.23
C PHE A 97 -0.56 3.71 -20.10
N VAL A 98 -1.62 4.48 -19.91
CA VAL A 98 -2.87 4.30 -20.65
C VAL A 98 -3.28 5.56 -21.43
N GLU A 99 -3.87 5.33 -22.59
CA GLU A 99 -4.45 6.34 -23.47
C GLU A 99 -5.88 5.97 -23.85
N HIS A 100 -6.56 6.84 -24.56
CA HIS A 100 -7.89 6.55 -25.11
C HIS A 100 -7.87 5.30 -26.01
N GLY A 101 -8.77 4.38 -25.75
CA GLY A 101 -8.87 3.10 -26.47
C GLY A 101 -8.04 1.97 -25.88
N ASP A 102 -7.28 2.21 -24.82
CA ASP A 102 -6.52 1.17 -24.12
C ASP A 102 -7.39 0.37 -23.14
N HIS A 103 -6.87 -0.78 -22.74
CA HIS A 103 -7.49 -1.70 -21.81
C HIS A 103 -6.60 -1.95 -20.59
N VAL A 104 -7.21 -2.08 -19.41
CA VAL A 104 -6.55 -2.43 -18.15
C VAL A 104 -7.22 -3.64 -17.51
N LEU A 105 -6.42 -4.51 -16.92
CA LEU A 105 -6.88 -5.58 -16.04
C LEU A 105 -6.70 -5.15 -14.59
N VAL A 106 -7.73 -5.34 -13.76
CA VAL A 106 -7.71 -4.99 -12.34
C VAL A 106 -8.14 -6.21 -11.53
N CYS A 107 -7.39 -6.56 -10.47
CA CYS A 107 -7.77 -7.67 -9.61
C CYS A 107 -9.11 -7.40 -8.92
N ASP A 108 -9.95 -8.44 -8.81
CA ASP A 108 -11.32 -8.30 -8.28
C ASP A 108 -11.36 -7.99 -6.77
N ASN A 109 -10.24 -8.19 -6.08
CA ASN A 109 -10.03 -7.84 -4.67
C ASN A 109 -9.35 -6.47 -4.45
N ALA A 110 -9.31 -5.62 -5.49
CA ALA A 110 -8.69 -4.31 -5.41
C ALA A 110 -9.43 -3.36 -4.44
N TYR A 111 -8.68 -2.45 -3.86
CA TYR A 111 -9.17 -1.36 -3.03
C TYR A 111 -10.31 -0.59 -3.71
N SER A 112 -11.41 -0.34 -2.99
CA SER A 112 -12.62 0.25 -3.56
C SER A 112 -12.40 1.56 -4.33
N PRO A 113 -11.56 2.52 -3.89
CA PRO A 113 -11.22 3.68 -4.67
C PRO A 113 -10.49 3.38 -5.99
N THR A 114 -9.70 2.30 -6.08
CA THR A 114 -9.11 1.85 -7.37
C THR A 114 -10.19 1.40 -8.33
N ARG A 115 -11.19 0.66 -7.84
CA ARG A 115 -12.37 0.31 -8.64
C ARG A 115 -13.12 1.55 -9.12
N ASN A 116 -13.36 2.52 -8.24
CA ASN A 116 -13.99 3.80 -8.61
C ASN A 116 -13.17 4.59 -9.63
N LEU A 117 -11.83 4.59 -9.53
CA LEU A 117 -10.94 5.18 -10.52
C LEU A 117 -11.17 4.54 -11.89
N SER A 118 -11.17 3.22 -11.96
CA SER A 118 -11.36 2.44 -13.20
C SER A 118 -12.76 2.67 -13.80
N GLU A 119 -13.81 2.45 -13.01
CA GLU A 119 -15.20 2.45 -13.50
C GLU A 119 -15.76 3.85 -13.79
N LYS A 120 -15.33 4.88 -13.03
CA LYS A 120 -15.92 6.21 -13.10
C LYS A 120 -15.00 7.23 -13.78
N PHE A 121 -13.68 7.10 -13.61
CA PHE A 121 -12.74 8.08 -14.16
C PHE A 121 -12.10 7.59 -15.46
N LEU A 122 -11.39 6.48 -15.48
CA LEU A 122 -10.73 5.95 -16.67
C LEU A 122 -11.73 5.69 -17.82
N ARG A 123 -12.88 5.11 -17.50
CA ARG A 123 -13.96 4.87 -18.47
C ARG A 123 -14.41 6.14 -19.18
N ARG A 124 -14.42 7.30 -18.50
CA ARG A 124 -14.79 8.60 -19.13
C ARG A 124 -13.79 9.03 -20.19
N PHE A 125 -12.56 8.58 -20.10
CA PHE A 125 -11.49 8.86 -21.06
C PHE A 125 -11.30 7.74 -22.08
N GLY A 126 -12.24 6.78 -22.13
CA GLY A 126 -12.25 5.71 -23.12
C GLY A 126 -11.25 4.60 -22.83
N VAL A 127 -10.81 4.43 -21.58
CA VAL A 127 -10.04 3.26 -21.14
C VAL A 127 -11.00 2.19 -20.65
N GLU A 128 -10.88 0.99 -21.19
CA GLU A 128 -11.69 -0.17 -20.79
C GLU A 128 -11.05 -0.92 -19.61
N THR A 129 -11.89 -1.45 -18.72
CA THR A 129 -11.45 -2.20 -17.55
C THR A 129 -12.12 -3.56 -17.50
N THR A 130 -11.32 -4.61 -17.34
CA THR A 130 -11.80 -5.97 -17.01
C THR A 130 -11.26 -6.36 -15.64
N TYR A 131 -12.14 -6.94 -14.80
CA TYR A 131 -11.72 -7.52 -13.53
C TYR A 131 -11.33 -8.98 -13.71
N TYR A 132 -10.35 -9.43 -12.93
CA TYR A 132 -9.89 -10.81 -12.96
C TYR A 132 -9.84 -11.44 -11.56
N ASP A 133 -10.00 -12.76 -11.50
CA ASP A 133 -9.86 -13.53 -10.26
C ASP A 133 -8.42 -13.38 -9.71
N PRO A 134 -8.22 -12.87 -8.47
CA PRO A 134 -6.90 -12.71 -7.89
C PRO A 134 -6.08 -14.00 -7.80
N LEU A 135 -6.71 -15.17 -7.84
CA LEU A 135 -6.04 -16.45 -7.78
C LEU A 135 -5.69 -17.06 -9.16
N THR A 136 -5.90 -16.30 -10.24
CA THR A 136 -5.70 -16.80 -11.62
C THR A 136 -4.24 -17.14 -11.96
N GLY A 137 -3.25 -16.49 -11.28
CA GLY A 137 -1.83 -16.69 -11.56
C GLY A 137 -1.48 -16.50 -13.04
N SER A 138 -0.76 -17.47 -13.65
CA SER A 138 -0.38 -17.44 -15.08
C SER A 138 -1.56 -17.51 -16.05
N GLY A 139 -2.76 -17.86 -15.59
CA GLY A 139 -3.99 -17.83 -16.40
C GLY A 139 -4.42 -16.43 -16.78
N ILE A 140 -3.83 -15.38 -16.20
CA ILE A 140 -4.08 -13.97 -16.54
C ILE A 140 -3.92 -13.69 -18.04
N LYS A 141 -3.01 -14.39 -18.72
CA LYS A 141 -2.75 -14.25 -20.17
C LYS A 141 -3.98 -14.48 -21.04
N ASP A 142 -4.92 -15.31 -20.58
CA ASP A 142 -6.13 -15.64 -21.35
C ASP A 142 -7.13 -14.45 -21.37
N GLN A 143 -6.88 -13.43 -20.56
CA GLN A 143 -7.68 -12.21 -20.48
C GLN A 143 -7.00 -11.00 -21.19
N PHE A 144 -5.80 -11.19 -21.74
CA PHE A 144 -5.13 -10.12 -22.48
C PHE A 144 -5.85 -9.83 -23.80
N GLN A 145 -6.09 -8.55 -24.04
CA GLN A 145 -6.59 -8.02 -25.31
C GLN A 145 -5.42 -7.34 -26.06
N ALA A 146 -5.57 -7.11 -27.35
CA ALA A 146 -4.54 -6.49 -28.18
C ALA A 146 -4.13 -5.08 -27.68
N ASN A 147 -5.06 -4.39 -27.02
CA ASN A 147 -4.90 -3.07 -26.44
C ASN A 147 -4.68 -3.07 -24.92
N THR A 148 -4.43 -4.23 -24.29
CA THR A 148 -4.09 -4.28 -22.85
C THR A 148 -2.73 -3.64 -22.61
N LYS A 149 -2.67 -2.65 -21.72
CA LYS A 149 -1.44 -1.92 -21.37
C LYS A 149 -0.96 -2.16 -19.96
N THR A 150 -1.90 -2.38 -19.03
CA THR A 150 -1.58 -2.45 -17.61
C THR A 150 -2.39 -3.55 -16.93
N VAL A 151 -1.73 -4.28 -16.03
CA VAL A 151 -2.35 -5.15 -15.04
C VAL A 151 -2.12 -4.52 -13.68
N TYR A 152 -3.21 -4.22 -12.97
CA TYR A 152 -3.16 -3.76 -11.59
C TYR A 152 -3.35 -4.94 -10.65
N VAL A 153 -2.41 -5.13 -9.74
CA VAL A 153 -2.40 -6.16 -8.71
C VAL A 153 -2.41 -5.51 -7.32
N GLU A 154 -3.11 -6.13 -6.37
CA GLU A 154 -3.07 -5.77 -4.94
C GLU A 154 -2.98 -7.05 -4.14
N SER A 155 -1.85 -7.31 -3.52
CA SER A 155 -1.58 -8.58 -2.85
C SER A 155 -0.83 -8.39 -1.53
N PRO A 156 -1.42 -8.87 -0.43
CA PRO A 156 -2.77 -9.41 -0.26
C PRO A 156 -3.87 -8.40 -0.60
N GLY A 157 -5.01 -8.89 -1.09
CA GLY A 157 -6.09 -8.03 -1.54
C GLY A 157 -6.83 -7.30 -0.43
N SER A 158 -7.50 -6.20 -0.79
CA SER A 158 -8.27 -5.37 0.13
C SER A 158 -9.39 -6.16 0.80
N HIS A 159 -9.44 -6.14 2.11
CA HIS A 159 -10.44 -6.76 2.99
C HIS A 159 -10.52 -8.30 2.99
N SER A 160 -10.29 -8.96 1.88
CA SER A 160 -10.44 -10.41 1.72
C SER A 160 -9.11 -11.17 1.81
N PHE A 161 -8.01 -10.47 1.63
CA PHE A 161 -6.62 -10.92 1.83
C PHE A 161 -6.17 -12.13 1.01
N GLU A 162 -6.83 -12.43 -0.12
CA GLU A 162 -6.28 -13.40 -1.08
C GLU A 162 -4.89 -12.94 -1.56
N VAL A 163 -3.96 -13.90 -1.65
CA VAL A 163 -2.59 -13.63 -2.10
C VAL A 163 -2.41 -14.09 -3.53
N GLN A 164 -2.07 -13.15 -4.40
CA GLN A 164 -1.85 -13.38 -5.82
C GLN A 164 -0.45 -13.95 -6.10
N ASP A 165 -0.34 -14.78 -7.11
CA ASP A 165 0.95 -15.25 -7.65
C ASP A 165 1.57 -14.16 -8.54
N ILE A 166 2.16 -13.13 -7.88
CA ILE A 166 2.74 -11.97 -8.56
C ILE A 166 3.82 -12.35 -9.57
N PRO A 167 4.79 -13.24 -9.25
CA PRO A 167 5.80 -13.67 -10.23
C PRO A 167 5.20 -14.29 -11.49
N ALA A 168 4.16 -15.14 -11.35
CA ALA A 168 3.51 -15.77 -12.48
C ALA A 168 2.74 -14.75 -13.34
N ILE A 169 2.04 -13.81 -12.73
CA ILE A 169 1.35 -12.72 -13.44
C ILE A 169 2.38 -11.84 -14.17
N ALA A 170 3.43 -11.39 -13.48
CA ALA A 170 4.45 -10.52 -14.04
C ALA A 170 5.19 -11.15 -15.22
N GLU A 171 5.47 -12.44 -15.17
CA GLU A 171 6.12 -13.16 -16.28
C GLU A 171 5.25 -13.17 -17.54
N GLU A 172 3.93 -13.41 -17.41
CA GLU A 172 3.03 -13.38 -18.56
C GLU A 172 2.86 -11.95 -19.10
N CYS A 173 2.77 -10.94 -18.22
CA CYS A 173 2.73 -9.54 -18.61
C CYS A 173 4.00 -9.11 -19.37
N ARG A 174 5.16 -9.49 -18.87
CA ARG A 174 6.46 -9.21 -19.51
C ARG A 174 6.55 -9.79 -20.93
N LYS A 175 6.06 -11.02 -21.15
CA LYS A 175 6.01 -11.65 -22.48
C LYS A 175 5.12 -10.89 -23.45
N ALA A 176 4.05 -10.27 -22.94
CA ALA A 176 3.08 -9.51 -23.73
C ALA A 176 3.40 -8.02 -23.83
N GLY A 177 4.46 -7.52 -23.17
CA GLY A 177 4.80 -6.10 -23.12
C GLY A 177 3.82 -5.24 -22.30
N ILE A 178 3.12 -5.86 -21.34
CA ILE A 178 2.13 -5.23 -20.47
C ILE A 178 2.80 -4.84 -19.16
N LYS A 179 2.51 -3.64 -18.63
CA LYS A 179 3.07 -3.15 -17.37
C LYS A 179 2.31 -3.68 -16.15
N VAL A 180 3.03 -4.05 -15.11
CA VAL A 180 2.47 -4.49 -13.82
C VAL A 180 2.58 -3.36 -12.81
N VAL A 181 1.42 -2.87 -12.33
CA VAL A 181 1.31 -1.89 -11.26
C VAL A 181 0.79 -2.59 -10.01
N MET A 182 1.56 -2.55 -8.93
CA MET A 182 1.22 -3.22 -7.67
C MET A 182 0.92 -2.22 -6.55
N ASP A 183 -0.21 -2.38 -5.88
CA ASP A 183 -0.40 -1.82 -4.55
C ASP A 183 0.26 -2.76 -3.52
N ASN A 184 1.38 -2.30 -2.96
CA ASN A 184 2.19 -3.05 -2.00
C ASN A 184 2.04 -2.50 -0.57
N THR A 185 0.97 -1.77 -0.31
CA THR A 185 0.76 -1.06 0.96
C THR A 185 0.69 -2.01 2.16
N TRP A 186 0.07 -3.20 2.02
CA TRP A 186 -0.06 -4.16 3.11
C TRP A 186 1.28 -4.68 3.63
N SER A 187 2.22 -4.94 2.75
CA SER A 187 3.58 -5.43 3.09
C SER A 187 4.52 -4.33 3.55
N ALA A 188 4.11 -3.05 3.36
CA ALA A 188 4.93 -1.86 3.61
C ALA A 188 6.30 -1.88 2.87
N GLY A 189 6.42 -2.57 1.74
CA GLY A 189 7.72 -2.78 1.07
C GLY A 189 8.76 -3.49 1.95
N TYR A 190 8.38 -3.87 3.16
CA TYR A 190 9.25 -4.53 4.13
C TYR A 190 9.24 -6.04 3.97
N PHE A 191 8.06 -6.64 3.87
CA PHE A 191 7.87 -8.09 3.79
C PHE A 191 7.79 -8.64 2.36
N PHE A 192 7.59 -7.77 1.36
CA PHE A 192 7.56 -8.13 -0.04
C PHE A 192 8.35 -7.12 -0.87
N LYS A 193 9.25 -7.60 -1.73
CA LYS A 193 10.09 -6.79 -2.62
C LYS A 193 9.55 -6.86 -4.06
N PRO A 194 8.73 -5.89 -4.49
CA PRO A 194 7.97 -6.01 -5.74
C PRO A 194 8.86 -6.18 -6.98
N PHE A 195 10.00 -5.50 -7.01
CA PHE A 195 10.92 -5.53 -8.17
C PHE A 195 11.66 -6.87 -8.29
N ASP A 196 11.88 -7.61 -7.20
CA ASP A 196 12.43 -8.97 -7.23
C ASP A 196 11.44 -9.97 -7.87
N HIS A 197 10.16 -9.60 -7.96
CA HIS A 197 9.07 -10.41 -8.48
C HIS A 197 8.50 -9.91 -9.83
N GLY A 198 9.22 -9.00 -10.51
CA GLY A 198 8.90 -8.56 -11.87
C GLY A 198 7.83 -7.47 -11.97
N VAL A 199 7.53 -6.77 -10.88
CA VAL A 199 6.65 -5.60 -10.88
C VAL A 199 7.36 -4.40 -11.51
N ASP A 200 6.67 -3.65 -12.38
CA ASP A 200 7.23 -2.45 -13.02
C ASP A 200 7.08 -1.20 -12.15
N VAL A 201 5.96 -1.09 -11.42
CA VAL A 201 5.63 0.05 -10.59
C VAL A 201 4.97 -0.41 -9.30
N SER A 202 5.51 0.00 -8.16
CA SER A 202 4.94 -0.22 -6.83
C SER A 202 4.33 1.07 -6.30
N VAL A 203 3.07 1.03 -5.87
CA VAL A 203 2.41 2.13 -5.19
C VAL A 203 2.25 1.82 -3.71
N GLN A 204 2.37 2.86 -2.89
CA GLN A 204 2.14 2.77 -1.46
C GLN A 204 1.20 3.89 -1.01
N ALA A 205 0.20 3.54 -0.24
CA ALA A 205 -0.41 4.52 0.65
C ALA A 205 0.54 4.73 1.84
N ALA A 206 1.52 5.63 1.67
CA ALA A 206 2.52 5.93 2.70
C ALA A 206 1.88 6.43 4.01
N THR A 207 0.64 6.95 3.94
CA THR A 207 -0.30 7.22 5.04
C THR A 207 -0.36 6.08 6.09
N LYS A 208 -0.13 4.82 5.66
CA LYS A 208 -0.23 3.62 6.49
C LYS A 208 1.08 3.41 7.29
N TYR A 209 1.73 2.27 7.12
CA TYR A 209 2.91 1.88 7.90
C TYR A 209 4.13 2.80 7.74
N PHE A 210 4.28 3.51 6.60
CA PHE A 210 5.43 4.42 6.43
C PHE A 210 5.35 5.57 7.43
N VAL A 211 4.24 6.31 7.45
CA VAL A 211 3.97 7.33 8.47
C VAL A 211 3.80 6.68 9.84
N GLY A 212 2.89 5.72 9.95
CA GLY A 212 2.70 4.84 11.10
C GLY A 212 2.12 5.48 12.36
N HIS A 213 1.56 6.71 12.26
CA HIS A 213 1.12 7.49 13.41
C HIS A 213 -0.26 8.14 13.23
N SER A 214 -1.00 7.78 12.16
CA SER A 214 -2.37 8.25 11.86
C SER A 214 -2.51 9.78 11.74
N ASP A 215 -1.43 10.49 11.36
CA ASP A 215 -1.32 11.95 11.44
C ASP A 215 -0.91 12.63 10.13
N ALA A 216 -0.69 11.89 9.02
CA ALA A 216 -0.35 12.46 7.72
C ALA A 216 -0.97 11.69 6.55
N MET A 217 -1.21 12.39 5.45
CA MET A 217 -1.68 11.84 4.18
C MET A 217 -0.54 11.85 3.16
N LEU A 218 -0.11 10.69 2.70
CA LEU A 218 1.04 10.59 1.82
C LEU A 218 0.91 9.37 0.90
N GLY A 219 1.42 9.48 -0.32
CA GLY A 219 1.57 8.38 -1.27
C GLY A 219 2.97 8.35 -1.88
N SER A 220 3.36 7.20 -2.37
CA SER A 220 4.60 7.05 -3.14
C SER A 220 4.43 6.09 -4.30
N VAL A 221 5.16 6.35 -5.38
CA VAL A 221 5.23 5.54 -6.59
C VAL A 221 6.69 5.21 -6.84
N THR A 222 7.06 3.97 -6.54
CA THR A 222 8.42 3.45 -6.76
C THR A 222 8.48 2.73 -8.10
N THR A 223 9.56 2.88 -8.84
CA THR A 223 9.72 2.27 -10.14
C THR A 223 11.18 2.05 -10.52
N THR A 224 11.38 1.38 -11.65
CA THR A 224 12.69 1.22 -12.28
C THR A 224 13.09 2.50 -13.03
N ARG A 225 14.38 2.61 -13.36
CA ARG A 225 14.89 3.76 -14.14
C ARG A 225 14.20 3.90 -15.50
N GLU A 226 13.84 2.80 -16.12
CA GLU A 226 13.15 2.77 -17.43
C GLU A 226 11.80 3.50 -17.39
N ASN A 227 11.03 3.34 -16.34
CA ASN A 227 9.67 3.90 -16.22
C ASN A 227 9.64 5.26 -15.48
N PHE A 228 10.80 5.76 -15.01
CA PHE A 228 10.83 6.94 -14.14
C PHE A 228 10.26 8.18 -14.81
N ASP A 229 10.68 8.49 -16.03
CA ASP A 229 10.28 9.72 -16.70
C ASP A 229 8.78 9.77 -16.95
N VAL A 230 8.17 8.67 -17.37
CA VAL A 230 6.72 8.61 -17.62
C VAL A 230 5.94 8.74 -16.30
N ILE A 231 6.38 8.10 -15.22
CA ILE A 231 5.77 8.23 -13.89
C ILE A 231 5.92 9.66 -13.34
N ARG A 232 7.13 10.22 -13.40
CA ARG A 232 7.41 11.59 -12.94
C ARG A 232 6.60 12.63 -13.72
N ASN A 233 6.50 12.47 -15.03
CA ASN A 233 5.70 13.36 -15.88
C ASN A 233 4.20 13.22 -15.60
N SER A 234 3.69 12.00 -15.39
CA SER A 234 2.29 11.79 -14.98
C SER A 234 1.95 12.57 -13.70
N ALA A 235 2.75 12.43 -12.64
CA ALA A 235 2.55 13.18 -11.40
C ALA A 235 2.59 14.70 -11.62
N ARG A 236 3.54 15.20 -12.42
CA ARG A 236 3.69 16.63 -12.72
C ARG A 236 2.51 17.22 -13.48
N LEU A 237 2.00 16.51 -14.49
CA LEU A 237 0.87 16.92 -15.30
C LEU A 237 -0.44 16.93 -14.51
N LEU A 238 -0.61 15.96 -13.60
CA LEU A 238 -1.74 15.90 -12.66
C LEU A 238 -1.62 16.94 -11.53
N GLY A 239 -0.49 17.62 -11.41
CA GLY A 239 -0.22 18.57 -10.32
C GLY A 239 0.00 17.90 -8.96
N TYR A 240 0.24 16.62 -8.93
CA TYR A 240 0.46 15.88 -7.70
C TYR A 240 1.87 16.10 -7.14
N HIS A 241 1.92 16.41 -5.87
CA HIS A 241 3.15 16.52 -5.09
C HIS A 241 2.84 16.24 -3.62
N ALA A 242 3.85 15.85 -2.85
CA ALA A 242 3.73 15.70 -1.41
C ALA A 242 4.05 17.02 -0.70
N SER A 243 3.34 17.32 0.39
CA SER A 243 3.75 18.35 1.33
C SER A 243 5.13 18.00 1.92
N PRO A 244 6.05 18.95 2.08
CA PRO A 244 7.32 18.69 2.73
C PRO A 244 7.17 18.25 4.20
N ASP A 245 6.13 18.68 4.89
CA ASP A 245 5.81 18.23 6.25
C ASP A 245 5.43 16.75 6.27
N ASP A 246 4.51 16.34 5.40
CA ASP A 246 4.08 14.95 5.30
C ASP A 246 5.22 14.03 4.83
N ALA A 247 6.04 14.50 3.88
CA ALA A 247 7.23 13.78 3.44
C ALA A 247 8.26 13.59 4.58
N TYR A 248 8.43 14.61 5.44
CA TYR A 248 9.26 14.51 6.63
C TYR A 248 8.71 13.50 7.63
N LEU A 249 7.39 13.53 7.91
CA LEU A 249 6.73 12.56 8.79
C LEU A 249 6.85 11.14 8.24
N GLY A 250 6.69 10.96 6.92
CA GLY A 250 6.90 9.68 6.26
C GLY A 250 8.34 9.17 6.41
N LEU A 251 9.34 10.02 6.17
CA LEU A 251 10.76 9.68 6.36
C LEU A 251 11.05 9.31 7.81
N ARG A 252 10.55 10.11 8.75
CA ARG A 252 10.70 9.86 10.21
C ARG A 252 10.06 8.52 10.59
N GLY A 253 8.87 8.22 10.06
CA GLY A 253 8.18 6.95 10.29
C GLY A 253 8.95 5.75 9.75
N ILE A 254 9.56 5.84 8.56
CA ILE A 254 10.39 4.78 7.98
C ILE A 254 11.56 4.40 8.90
N ARG A 255 12.15 5.35 9.66
CA ARG A 255 13.23 5.06 10.61
C ARG A 255 12.86 4.03 11.67
N THR A 256 11.58 3.97 12.06
CA THR A 256 11.06 3.03 13.05
C THR A 256 10.20 1.92 12.44
N LEU A 257 10.06 1.87 11.12
CA LEU A 257 9.19 0.92 10.42
C LEU A 257 9.52 -0.52 10.82
N ALA A 258 10.79 -0.92 10.78
CA ALA A 258 11.19 -2.29 11.10
C ALA A 258 10.79 -2.72 12.53
N ALA A 259 10.89 -1.82 13.49
CA ALA A 259 10.48 -2.10 14.87
C ALA A 259 8.96 -2.20 15.01
N ARG A 260 8.23 -1.28 14.37
CA ARG A 260 6.76 -1.24 14.43
C ARG A 260 6.13 -2.41 13.69
N ILE A 261 6.54 -2.67 12.44
CA ILE A 261 5.91 -3.70 11.61
C ILE A 261 6.09 -5.10 12.20
N LYS A 262 7.25 -5.39 12.80
CA LYS A 262 7.50 -6.66 13.53
C LYS A 262 6.65 -6.78 14.80
N ARG A 263 6.37 -5.66 15.48
CA ARG A 263 5.46 -5.67 16.63
C ARG A 263 4.01 -5.88 16.18
N HIS A 264 3.58 -5.20 15.11
CA HIS A 264 2.27 -5.44 14.49
C HIS A 264 2.08 -6.91 14.08
N GLU A 265 3.07 -7.49 13.38
CA GLU A 265 3.05 -8.90 13.01
C GLU A 265 2.87 -9.82 14.23
N LYS A 266 3.74 -9.65 15.23
CA LYS A 266 3.68 -10.48 16.46
C LYS A 266 2.32 -10.39 17.13
N ASN A 267 1.81 -9.19 17.32
CA ASN A 267 0.52 -8.95 17.96
C ASN A 267 -0.63 -9.53 17.14
N ALA A 268 -0.62 -9.27 15.82
CA ALA A 268 -1.67 -9.77 14.92
C ALA A 268 -1.72 -11.30 14.87
N LEU A 269 -0.59 -11.97 14.83
CA LEU A 269 -0.54 -13.44 14.86
C LEU A 269 -1.12 -14.01 16.15
N GLN A 270 -0.85 -13.39 17.31
CA GLN A 270 -1.40 -13.81 18.59
C GLN A 270 -2.91 -13.62 18.65
N VAL A 271 -3.41 -12.46 18.27
CA VAL A 271 -4.85 -12.16 18.23
C VAL A 271 -5.57 -13.03 17.20
N ALA A 272 -5.00 -13.21 16.01
CA ALA A 272 -5.57 -14.03 14.95
C ALA A 272 -5.66 -15.50 15.33
N GLU A 273 -4.63 -16.06 16.00
CA GLU A 273 -4.66 -17.44 16.50
C GLU A 273 -5.76 -17.63 17.54
N TRP A 274 -5.94 -16.66 18.45
CA TRP A 274 -7.02 -16.70 19.43
C TRP A 274 -8.39 -16.63 18.73
N LEU A 275 -8.59 -15.71 17.77
CA LEU A 275 -9.83 -15.59 17.00
C LEU A 275 -10.16 -16.86 16.22
N ARG A 276 -9.16 -17.54 15.66
CA ARG A 276 -9.33 -18.80 14.92
C ARG A 276 -9.98 -19.90 15.78
N GLY A 277 -9.74 -19.88 17.08
CA GLY A 277 -10.31 -20.81 18.03
C GLY A 277 -11.74 -20.46 18.50
N ARG A 278 -12.30 -19.35 18.04
CA ARG A 278 -13.61 -18.87 18.51
C ARG A 278 -14.77 -19.49 17.73
N PRO A 279 -15.84 -19.95 18.42
CA PRO A 279 -16.99 -20.57 17.75
C PRO A 279 -17.80 -19.60 16.89
N GLU A 280 -17.68 -18.28 17.09
CA GLU A 280 -18.33 -17.22 16.31
C GLU A 280 -17.64 -17.00 14.95
N VAL A 281 -16.35 -17.37 14.84
CA VAL A 281 -15.51 -17.18 13.65
C VAL A 281 -15.65 -18.38 12.71
N LEU A 282 -16.14 -18.13 11.50
CA LEU A 282 -16.24 -19.14 10.44
C LEU A 282 -14.91 -19.32 9.71
N GLU A 283 -14.25 -18.19 9.42
CA GLU A 283 -13.00 -18.20 8.66
C GLU A 283 -12.11 -17.03 9.07
N LEU A 284 -10.82 -17.33 9.19
CA LEU A 284 -9.77 -16.33 9.39
C LEU A 284 -9.11 -16.03 8.04
N ARG A 285 -9.17 -14.78 7.61
CA ARG A 285 -8.53 -14.23 6.40
C ARG A 285 -7.25 -13.49 6.75
N HIS A 286 -6.24 -14.24 7.13
CA HIS A 286 -4.90 -13.72 7.41
C HIS A 286 -3.88 -14.55 6.63
N PRO A 287 -3.03 -13.95 5.76
CA PRO A 287 -2.14 -14.68 4.84
C PRO A 287 -1.24 -15.73 5.50
N ALA A 288 -0.82 -15.50 6.73
CA ALA A 288 0.02 -16.45 7.48
C ALA A 288 -0.71 -17.74 7.92
N PHE A 289 -2.03 -17.85 7.71
CA PHE A 289 -2.81 -19.03 8.10
C PHE A 289 -3.31 -19.80 6.88
N PRO A 290 -3.30 -21.15 6.95
CA PRO A 290 -3.71 -22.01 5.82
C PRO A 290 -5.15 -21.80 5.33
N SER A 291 -6.04 -21.22 6.15
CA SER A 291 -7.40 -20.87 5.73
C SER A 291 -7.47 -19.71 4.73
N CYS A 292 -6.41 -18.89 4.65
CA CYS A 292 -6.40 -17.75 3.75
C CYS A 292 -6.06 -18.21 2.31
N PRO A 293 -6.87 -17.87 1.30
CA PRO A 293 -6.57 -18.22 -0.09
C PRO A 293 -5.24 -17.61 -0.54
N GLY A 294 -4.38 -18.44 -1.13
CA GLY A 294 -3.02 -18.06 -1.53
C GLY A 294 -1.99 -18.11 -0.39
N HIS A 295 -2.29 -18.79 0.74
CA HIS A 295 -1.33 -18.99 1.84
C HIS A 295 0.02 -19.53 1.38
N ASP A 296 0.04 -20.55 0.52
CA ASP A 296 1.28 -21.15 0.02
C ASP A 296 2.09 -20.14 -0.82
N THR A 297 1.41 -19.29 -1.58
CA THR A 297 2.03 -18.18 -2.32
C THR A 297 2.63 -17.15 -1.35
N TRP A 298 1.88 -16.76 -0.30
CA TRP A 298 2.41 -15.89 0.73
C TRP A 298 3.67 -16.49 1.39
N LYS A 299 3.64 -17.77 1.75
CA LYS A 299 4.78 -18.45 2.38
C LYS A 299 6.00 -18.54 1.47
N ARG A 300 5.80 -18.59 0.15
CA ARG A 300 6.88 -18.59 -0.85
C ARG A 300 7.51 -17.21 -1.02
N ASP A 301 6.70 -16.15 -1.10
CA ASP A 301 7.09 -14.86 -1.62
C ASP A 301 7.28 -13.78 -0.56
N PHE A 302 6.62 -13.91 0.60
CA PHE A 302 6.67 -12.92 1.67
C PHE A 302 7.60 -13.37 2.81
N SER A 303 8.30 -12.42 3.41
CA SER A 303 9.18 -12.69 4.55
C SER A 303 8.49 -12.52 5.91
N GLY A 304 7.21 -12.17 5.92
CA GLY A 304 6.41 -11.94 7.12
C GLY A 304 5.03 -11.39 6.81
N SER A 305 4.31 -10.92 7.82
CA SER A 305 2.95 -10.42 7.73
C SER A 305 2.76 -9.09 8.46
N SER A 306 1.70 -8.37 8.12
CA SER A 306 1.36 -7.10 8.76
C SER A 306 0.31 -7.26 9.86
N GLY A 307 -0.06 -6.13 10.47
CA GLY A 307 -1.10 -6.08 11.52
C GLY A 307 -2.53 -6.13 11.01
N LEU A 308 -2.75 -6.29 9.69
CA LEU A 308 -4.07 -6.15 9.07
C LEU A 308 -4.59 -7.48 8.52
N PHE A 309 -5.79 -7.88 8.97
CA PHE A 309 -6.49 -9.08 8.52
C PHE A 309 -8.01 -8.97 8.71
N SER A 310 -8.77 -9.96 8.25
CA SER A 310 -10.21 -10.04 8.47
C SER A 310 -10.63 -11.39 9.04
N VAL A 311 -11.81 -11.40 9.64
CA VAL A 311 -12.54 -12.63 9.99
C VAL A 311 -13.92 -12.61 9.34
N LEU A 312 -14.39 -13.78 8.93
CA LEU A 312 -15.77 -14.02 8.57
C LEU A 312 -16.47 -14.58 9.82
N LEU A 313 -17.52 -13.90 10.24
CA LEU A 313 -18.33 -14.33 11.38
C LEU A 313 -19.52 -15.18 10.93
N LYS A 314 -20.11 -15.95 11.81
CA LYS A 314 -21.41 -16.59 11.57
C LYS A 314 -22.43 -15.56 11.12
N GLU A 315 -23.40 -15.98 10.33
CA GLU A 315 -24.48 -15.09 9.88
C GLU A 315 -25.23 -14.50 11.07
N ALA A 316 -25.38 -13.19 11.06
CA ALA A 316 -26.11 -12.45 12.09
C ALA A 316 -26.63 -11.12 11.53
N PRO A 317 -27.73 -10.59 12.08
CA PRO A 317 -28.21 -9.26 11.72
C PRO A 317 -27.18 -8.17 11.96
N ASP A 318 -27.26 -7.08 11.20
CA ASP A 318 -26.34 -5.94 11.30
C ASP A 318 -26.24 -5.37 12.72
N ALA A 319 -27.37 -5.35 13.46
CA ALA A 319 -27.40 -4.88 14.85
C ALA A 319 -26.56 -5.75 15.80
N VAL A 320 -26.46 -7.05 15.52
CA VAL A 320 -25.63 -7.98 16.30
C VAL A 320 -24.14 -7.74 16.01
N VAL A 321 -23.78 -7.54 14.74
CA VAL A 321 -22.41 -7.16 14.38
C VAL A 321 -22.02 -5.81 15.00
N ALA A 322 -22.94 -4.85 14.99
CA ALA A 322 -22.76 -3.55 15.63
C ALA A 322 -22.53 -3.70 17.14
N SER A 323 -23.27 -4.59 17.85
CA SER A 323 -23.09 -4.80 19.29
C SER A 323 -21.70 -5.33 19.66
N LEU A 324 -21.07 -6.11 18.77
CA LEU A 324 -19.68 -6.50 18.93
C LEU A 324 -18.77 -5.27 18.83
N ILE A 325 -18.89 -4.50 17.74
CA ILE A 325 -17.96 -3.44 17.37
C ILE A 325 -18.09 -2.21 18.29
N ASP A 326 -19.34 -1.72 18.49
CA ASP A 326 -19.60 -0.46 19.20
C ASP A 326 -19.24 -0.51 20.69
N GLY A 327 -19.13 -1.70 21.24
CA GLY A 327 -18.79 -1.90 22.65
C GLY A 327 -17.31 -2.23 22.89
N LEU A 328 -16.45 -2.22 21.87
CA LEU A 328 -15.02 -2.37 22.06
C LEU A 328 -14.42 -1.07 22.64
N GLU A 329 -13.49 -1.22 23.58
CA GLU A 329 -12.87 -0.09 24.29
C GLU A 329 -11.50 0.28 23.71
N LEU A 330 -10.75 -0.73 23.18
CA LEU A 330 -9.41 -0.54 22.66
C LEU A 330 -9.37 -0.43 21.12
N PHE A 331 -10.36 -1.00 20.44
CA PHE A 331 -10.46 -0.92 18.99
C PHE A 331 -11.33 0.26 18.57
N ALA A 332 -10.74 1.30 18.02
CA ALA A 332 -11.51 2.40 17.45
C ALA A 332 -12.16 2.01 16.11
N LEU A 333 -13.39 2.47 15.87
CA LEU A 333 -14.06 2.34 14.57
C LEU A 333 -13.43 3.31 13.58
N GLY A 334 -12.58 2.81 12.66
CA GLY A 334 -11.83 3.65 11.76
C GLY A 334 -11.60 3.04 10.38
N ALA A 335 -11.65 3.87 9.33
CA ALA A 335 -11.49 3.44 7.94
C ALA A 335 -10.04 3.14 7.54
N SER A 336 -9.05 3.72 8.21
CA SER A 336 -7.61 3.55 7.92
C SER A 336 -7.03 2.33 8.65
N TRP A 337 -5.71 2.26 8.68
CA TRP A 337 -4.90 1.25 9.38
C TRP A 337 -3.41 1.61 9.28
N GLY A 338 -2.55 0.86 9.98
CA GLY A 338 -1.10 1.02 9.91
C GLY A 338 -0.53 2.06 10.87
N GLY A 339 -1.38 2.66 11.72
CA GLY A 339 -0.98 3.49 12.85
C GLY A 339 -0.60 2.66 14.07
N TYR A 340 -0.37 3.35 15.19
CA TYR A 340 -0.01 2.70 16.47
C TYR A 340 -1.22 2.08 17.18
N GLU A 341 -2.41 2.59 16.91
CA GLU A 341 -3.70 2.20 17.51
C GLU A 341 -4.35 1.01 16.79
N SER A 342 -5.08 0.19 17.53
CA SER A 342 -5.91 -0.89 16.98
C SER A 342 -7.22 -0.33 16.42
N LEU A 343 -7.61 -0.84 15.24
CA LEU A 343 -8.83 -0.42 14.56
C LEU A 343 -9.69 -1.62 14.15
N VAL A 344 -11.00 -1.40 14.12
CA VAL A 344 -11.99 -2.37 13.64
C VAL A 344 -12.90 -1.73 12.61
N LEU A 345 -13.32 -2.52 11.63
CA LEU A 345 -14.28 -2.07 10.62
C LEU A 345 -15.08 -3.26 10.09
N ARG A 346 -16.42 -3.18 10.11
CA ARG A 346 -17.24 -4.06 9.28
C ARG A 346 -17.03 -3.69 7.82
N THR A 347 -16.66 -4.64 6.98
CA THR A 347 -16.37 -4.41 5.57
C THR A 347 -17.47 -4.96 4.68
N GLN A 348 -17.69 -4.26 3.56
CA GLN A 348 -18.50 -4.75 2.45
C GLN A 348 -17.60 -4.88 1.24
N LEU A 349 -17.53 -6.10 0.68
CA LEU A 349 -16.73 -6.36 -0.50
C LEU A 349 -17.60 -6.23 -1.75
N THR A 350 -17.03 -5.60 -2.78
CA THR A 350 -17.61 -5.58 -4.12
C THR A 350 -16.81 -6.52 -5.00
N ARG A 351 -17.48 -7.48 -5.61
CA ARG A 351 -16.89 -8.46 -6.54
C ARG A 351 -17.58 -8.36 -7.90
N SER A 352 -16.85 -8.65 -8.96
CA SER A 352 -17.34 -8.62 -10.34
C SER A 352 -17.22 -9.98 -11.03
N VAL A 353 -16.20 -10.77 -10.68
CA VAL A 353 -15.90 -12.06 -11.33
C VAL A 353 -15.70 -13.20 -10.33
N THR A 354 -15.63 -12.89 -9.04
CA THR A 354 -15.59 -13.88 -7.97
C THR A 354 -16.80 -13.72 -7.06
N ASP A 355 -17.30 -14.83 -6.51
CA ASP A 355 -18.44 -14.82 -5.61
C ASP A 355 -18.02 -14.36 -4.20
N TRP A 356 -18.90 -13.60 -3.58
CA TRP A 356 -18.80 -13.23 -2.16
C TRP A 356 -20.17 -13.30 -1.50
N ASP A 357 -20.30 -14.13 -0.47
CA ASP A 357 -21.55 -14.20 0.29
C ASP A 357 -21.71 -12.95 1.16
N ILE A 358 -22.61 -12.04 0.73
CA ILE A 358 -22.91 -10.78 1.42
C ILE A 358 -23.58 -10.95 2.77
N LYS A 359 -24.12 -12.13 3.09
CA LYS A 359 -24.77 -12.42 4.37
C LYS A 359 -23.76 -12.74 5.46
N THR A 360 -22.59 -13.23 5.09
CA THR A 360 -21.49 -13.52 6.02
C THR A 360 -20.80 -12.23 6.44
N PRO A 361 -20.95 -11.79 7.70
CA PRO A 361 -20.30 -10.57 8.16
C PRO A 361 -18.77 -10.70 8.07
N CYS A 362 -18.13 -9.77 7.36
CA CYS A 362 -16.69 -9.64 7.32
C CYS A 362 -16.24 -8.48 8.20
N VAL A 363 -15.42 -8.76 9.19
CA VAL A 363 -14.86 -7.76 10.10
C VAL A 363 -13.36 -7.70 9.93
N ARG A 364 -12.86 -6.52 9.54
CA ARG A 364 -11.43 -6.24 9.39
C ARG A 364 -10.87 -5.69 10.69
N PHE A 365 -9.76 -6.24 11.12
CA PHE A 365 -8.97 -5.76 12.24
C PHE A 365 -7.63 -5.22 11.76
N HIS A 366 -7.23 -4.08 12.30
CA HIS A 366 -5.84 -3.65 12.33
C HIS A 366 -5.37 -3.76 13.79
N ILE A 367 -4.34 -4.53 14.01
CA ILE A 367 -3.77 -4.73 15.34
C ILE A 367 -2.60 -3.76 15.50
N GLY A 368 -2.75 -2.90 16.49
CA GLY A 368 -1.78 -1.85 16.82
C GLY A 368 -0.61 -2.34 17.66
N LEU A 369 -0.04 -1.42 18.42
CA LEU A 369 1.16 -1.63 19.23
C LEU A 369 0.85 -1.92 20.69
N GLU A 370 -0.44 -1.96 21.07
CA GLU A 370 -0.94 -2.25 22.40
C GLU A 370 -0.52 -3.66 22.87
N ASP A 371 -0.77 -3.99 24.11
CA ASP A 371 -0.56 -5.36 24.60
C ASP A 371 -1.61 -6.29 23.97
N PRO A 372 -1.22 -7.40 23.32
CA PRO A 372 -2.15 -8.28 22.64
C PRO A 372 -3.09 -9.03 23.60
N ASP A 373 -2.73 -9.20 24.86
CA ASP A 373 -3.60 -9.86 25.84
C ASP A 373 -4.76 -8.94 26.23
N ASP A 374 -4.53 -7.63 26.36
CA ASP A 374 -5.58 -6.63 26.57
C ASP A 374 -6.52 -6.56 25.36
N LEU A 375 -5.98 -6.60 24.13
CA LEU A 375 -6.78 -6.64 22.91
C LEU A 375 -7.66 -7.90 22.83
N ILE A 376 -7.15 -9.05 23.26
CA ILE A 376 -7.89 -10.30 23.31
C ILE A 376 -9.02 -10.22 24.33
N GLU A 377 -8.79 -9.60 25.49
CA GLU A 377 -9.83 -9.44 26.52
C GLU A 377 -10.96 -8.54 26.03
N ASP A 378 -10.65 -7.42 25.36
CA ASP A 378 -11.64 -6.54 24.76
C ASP A 378 -12.43 -7.24 23.64
N LEU A 379 -11.76 -7.99 22.75
CA LEU A 379 -12.42 -8.77 21.70
C LEU A 379 -13.29 -9.90 22.30
N LYS A 380 -12.89 -10.50 23.41
CA LYS A 380 -13.69 -11.50 24.10
C LYS A 380 -15.01 -10.88 24.59
N ALA A 381 -14.95 -9.73 25.24
CA ALA A 381 -16.15 -9.02 25.70
C ALA A 381 -17.07 -8.64 24.50
N GLY A 382 -16.48 -8.26 23.36
CA GLY A 382 -17.21 -8.01 22.12
C GLY A 382 -17.91 -9.25 21.57
N LEU A 383 -17.23 -10.39 21.50
CA LEU A 383 -17.80 -11.66 21.04
C LEU A 383 -18.86 -12.23 22.00
N ASP A 384 -18.69 -12.03 23.31
CA ASP A 384 -19.71 -12.40 24.30
C ASP A 384 -21.01 -11.62 24.07
N ARG A 385 -20.94 -10.30 23.71
CA ARG A 385 -22.12 -9.51 23.31
C ARG A 385 -22.73 -10.02 21.99
N TYR A 386 -21.89 -10.36 21.01
CA TYR A 386 -22.34 -10.94 19.74
C TYR A 386 -23.12 -12.23 19.95
N THR A 387 -22.60 -13.15 20.75
CA THR A 387 -23.26 -14.43 21.07
C THR A 387 -24.56 -14.24 21.87
N ALA A 388 -24.59 -13.30 22.81
CA ALA A 388 -25.81 -13.04 23.61
C ALA A 388 -26.93 -12.41 22.76
N ALA A 389 -26.62 -11.79 21.63
CA ALA A 389 -27.58 -11.13 20.74
C ALA A 389 -27.99 -12.01 19.53
N THR A 390 -27.29 -13.13 19.28
CA THR A 390 -27.63 -14.12 18.26
C THR A 390 -28.63 -15.13 18.78
#